data_3e41e9734ce9dcfb410603b356a2949d
#
_entry.id   3e41e9734ce9dcfb410603b356a2949d
#
_cell.length_a   1.000
_cell.length_b   1.000
_cell.length_c   1.000
_cell.angle_alpha   90.00
_cell.angle_beta   90.00
_cell.angle_gamma   90.00
#
_symmetry.space_group_name_H-M   'P 1'
#
loop_
_entity.id
_entity.type
_entity.pdbx_description
1 polymer ?
#
loop_
_entity_poly.entity_id
_entity_poly.type
_entity_poly.pdbx_seq_one_letter_code
_entity_poly.pdbx_strand_id
1 'polypeptide(L)'
;MLRVGNLEESLKFYCDLLGMKLLRRKDYPGGEFTLAFVGYGDESDHTVLELTYNWGVEKYDLGTAYGHIALGVDDIYATCEEIKKLGGKVVREPGPMKHGSTVIAFVEDPDGYKVELIQIGTQGTKAESQAQLVNQ
;
A
#
# COMPACT_ATOMS: atom_id res chain seq x y z
N MET A 1 7.03 10.55 1.72
CA MET A 1 7.04 10.33 3.20
C MET A 1 5.62 10.42 3.72
N LEU A 2 5.26 9.55 4.68
CA LEU A 2 4.00 9.63 5.41
C LEU A 2 4.28 9.76 6.91
N ARG A 3 3.55 10.65 7.58
CA ARG A 3 3.55 10.73 9.03
C ARG A 3 2.55 9.75 9.59
N VAL A 4 2.99 8.91 10.54
CA VAL A 4 2.16 7.83 11.09
C VAL A 4 2.01 7.99 12.61
N GLY A 5 0.85 7.64 13.12
CA GLY A 5 0.54 7.77 14.56
C GLY A 5 0.97 6.57 15.39
N ASN A 6 1.16 5.41 14.75
CA ASN A 6 1.63 4.19 15.39
C ASN A 6 2.48 3.39 14.40
N LEU A 7 3.81 3.43 14.60
CA LEU A 7 4.74 2.83 13.65
C LEU A 7 4.55 1.31 13.54
N GLU A 8 4.29 0.61 14.63
CA GLU A 8 4.12 -0.85 14.61
C GLU A 8 2.88 -1.26 13.81
N GLU A 9 1.77 -0.54 13.95
CA GLU A 9 0.57 -0.79 13.14
C GLU A 9 0.80 -0.48 11.66
N SER A 10 1.55 0.59 11.37
CA SER A 10 1.91 0.93 9.99
C SER A 10 2.81 -0.13 9.36
N LEU A 11 3.78 -0.65 10.12
CA LEU A 11 4.66 -1.74 9.64
C LEU A 11 3.87 -3.03 9.38
N LYS A 12 2.89 -3.36 10.21
CA LYS A 12 1.99 -4.49 9.94
C LYS A 12 1.26 -4.30 8.61
N PHE A 13 0.73 -3.11 8.37
CA PHE A 13 0.02 -2.81 7.13
C PHE A 13 0.93 -2.92 5.91
N TYR A 14 2.03 -2.16 5.89
CA TYR A 14 2.90 -2.11 4.71
C TYR A 14 3.71 -3.40 4.51
N CYS A 15 4.14 -4.06 5.57
CA CYS A 15 4.94 -5.28 5.48
C CYS A 15 4.08 -6.55 5.44
N ASP A 16 3.18 -6.73 6.39
CA ASP A 16 2.43 -7.99 6.49
C ASP A 16 1.28 -8.04 5.46
N LEU A 17 0.54 -6.92 5.26
CA LEU A 17 -0.58 -6.90 4.33
C LEU A 17 -0.15 -6.62 2.90
N LEU A 18 0.72 -5.63 2.68
CA LEU A 18 1.16 -5.24 1.34
C LEU A 18 2.45 -5.93 0.87
N GLY A 19 3.09 -6.71 1.73
CA GLY A 19 4.26 -7.51 1.37
C GLY A 19 5.56 -6.75 1.21
N MET A 20 5.64 -5.50 1.69
CA MET A 20 6.90 -4.76 1.69
C MET A 20 7.89 -5.33 2.70
N LYS A 21 9.15 -4.96 2.56
CA LYS A 21 10.22 -5.27 3.52
C LYS A 21 10.57 -4.03 4.31
N LEU A 22 10.83 -4.19 5.60
CA LEU A 22 11.45 -3.13 6.39
C LEU A 22 12.93 -3.09 6.02
N LEU A 23 13.33 -2.05 5.30
CA LEU A 23 14.68 -1.91 4.78
C LEU A 23 15.65 -1.34 5.80
N ARG A 24 15.21 -0.36 6.56
CA ARG A 24 15.97 0.24 7.68
C ARG A 24 15.05 0.99 8.62
N ARG A 25 15.47 1.11 9.87
CA ARG A 25 14.76 1.83 10.92
C ARG A 25 15.79 2.51 11.81
N LYS A 26 15.54 3.78 12.18
CA LYS A 26 16.45 4.53 13.04
C LYS A 26 15.68 5.51 13.92
N ASP A 27 16.06 5.57 15.20
CA ASP A 27 15.58 6.55 16.15
C ASP A 27 16.49 7.79 16.13
N TYR A 28 15.85 8.96 16.26
CA TYR A 28 16.52 10.24 16.36
C TYR A 28 16.09 10.94 17.65
N PRO A 29 16.72 10.59 18.80
CA PRO A 29 16.26 11.11 20.10
C PRO A 29 16.32 12.64 20.23
N GLY A 30 17.30 13.27 19.59
CA GLY A 30 17.41 14.74 19.60
C GLY A 30 16.24 15.45 18.92
N GLY A 31 15.58 14.80 17.96
CA GLY A 31 14.38 15.31 17.28
C GLY A 31 13.09 14.64 17.74
N GLU A 32 13.18 13.66 18.62
CA GLU A 32 12.06 12.88 19.13
C GLU A 32 11.20 12.27 18.01
N PHE A 33 11.87 11.62 17.04
CA PHE A 33 11.20 10.90 15.97
C PHE A 33 11.94 9.63 15.58
N THR A 34 11.22 8.73 14.94
CA THR A 34 11.74 7.48 14.33
C THR A 34 11.39 7.46 12.86
N LEU A 35 12.36 7.06 12.04
CA LEU A 35 12.15 6.81 10.61
C LEU A 35 12.18 5.30 10.33
N ALA A 36 11.28 4.84 9.48
CA ALA A 36 11.31 3.49 8.95
C ALA A 36 11.11 3.57 7.42
N PHE A 37 11.92 2.84 6.69
CA PHE A 37 11.86 2.78 5.23
C PHE A 37 11.37 1.40 4.82
N VAL A 38 10.29 1.36 4.07
CA VAL A 38 9.66 0.12 3.59
C VAL A 38 9.56 0.13 2.07
N GLY A 39 9.65 -1.03 1.46
CA GLY A 39 9.56 -1.15 0.01
C GLY A 39 9.71 -2.60 -0.44
N TYR A 40 9.66 -2.79 -1.76
CA TYR A 40 9.75 -4.13 -2.37
C TYR A 40 11.17 -4.50 -2.78
N GLY A 41 12.11 -3.58 -2.69
CA GLY A 41 13.50 -3.81 -3.02
C GLY A 41 14.41 -2.74 -2.43
N ASP A 42 15.70 -2.83 -2.74
CA ASP A 42 16.73 -1.93 -2.20
C ASP A 42 16.53 -0.50 -2.68
N GLU A 43 16.84 0.47 -1.82
CA GLU A 43 16.74 1.90 -2.11
C GLU A 43 17.60 2.34 -3.29
N SER A 44 18.66 1.60 -3.61
CA SER A 44 19.58 1.93 -4.71
C SER A 44 18.90 1.86 -6.08
N ASP A 45 17.87 1.02 -6.23
CA ASP A 45 17.23 0.75 -7.51
C ASP A 45 15.71 0.64 -7.46
N HIS A 46 15.09 0.80 -6.29
CA HIS A 46 13.65 0.77 -6.08
C HIS A 46 13.16 2.02 -5.37
N THR A 47 11.95 2.44 -5.69
CA THR A 47 11.25 3.46 -4.92
C THR A 47 10.82 2.88 -3.59
N VAL A 48 11.08 3.62 -2.51
CA VAL A 48 10.72 3.20 -1.15
C VAL A 48 9.84 4.25 -0.48
N LEU A 49 9.12 3.83 0.53
CA LEU A 49 8.26 4.69 1.32
C LEU A 49 8.93 4.98 2.66
N GLU A 50 9.07 6.26 2.99
CA GLU A 50 9.53 6.70 4.30
C GLU A 50 8.34 6.89 5.22
N LEU A 51 8.34 6.19 6.37
CA LEU A 51 7.37 6.38 7.43
C LEU A 51 8.04 7.16 8.55
N THR A 52 7.42 8.25 8.98
CA THR A 52 7.90 9.09 10.06
C THR A 52 6.96 9.01 11.25
N TYR A 53 7.45 8.52 12.38
CA TYR A 53 6.74 8.56 13.65
C TYR A 53 7.34 9.66 14.52
N ASN A 54 6.58 10.73 14.76
CA ASN A 54 6.93 11.76 15.73
C ASN A 54 6.44 11.30 17.10
N TRP A 55 7.36 11.15 18.03
CA TRP A 55 7.06 10.57 19.35
C TRP A 55 5.95 11.34 20.06
N GLY A 56 4.97 10.61 20.55
CA GLY A 56 3.82 11.17 21.25
C GLY A 56 2.71 11.71 20.35
N VAL A 57 2.89 11.77 19.03
CA VAL A 57 1.85 12.23 18.11
C VAL A 57 1.16 11.01 17.51
N GLU A 58 -0.07 10.75 17.95
CA GLU A 58 -0.83 9.55 17.58
C GLU A 58 -1.82 9.77 16.44
N LYS A 59 -2.17 11.02 16.13
CA LYS A 59 -3.17 11.38 15.11
C LYS A 59 -2.75 12.59 14.30
N TYR A 60 -3.14 12.58 13.03
CA TYR A 60 -2.94 13.67 12.10
C TYR A 60 -4.25 14.00 11.40
N ASP A 61 -4.45 15.27 11.09
CA ASP A 61 -5.51 15.71 10.19
C ASP A 61 -4.97 15.64 8.77
N LEU A 62 -5.49 14.71 7.97
CA LEU A 62 -5.05 14.53 6.59
C LEU A 62 -5.54 15.63 5.66
N GLY A 63 -6.60 16.34 6.03
CA GLY A 63 -7.20 17.39 5.21
C GLY A 63 -7.71 16.87 3.88
N THR A 64 -7.76 17.74 2.89
CA THR A 64 -8.27 17.43 1.55
C THR A 64 -7.18 17.47 0.46
N ALA A 65 -5.95 17.77 0.82
CA ALA A 65 -4.84 17.88 -0.14
C ALA A 65 -4.19 16.54 -0.48
N TYR A 66 -4.18 15.60 0.47
CA TYR A 66 -3.63 14.27 0.23
C TYR A 66 -4.59 13.49 -0.69
N GLY A 67 -4.06 12.88 -1.74
CA GLY A 67 -4.80 11.95 -2.58
C GLY A 67 -4.51 10.51 -2.15
N HIS A 68 -3.58 9.87 -2.83
CA HIS A 68 -3.18 8.50 -2.55
C HIS A 68 -1.79 8.23 -3.13
N ILE A 69 -1.16 7.15 -2.68
CA ILE A 69 -0.04 6.51 -3.37
C ILE A 69 -0.57 5.28 -4.10
N ALA A 70 0.11 4.85 -5.16
CA ALA A 70 -0.34 3.72 -5.97
C ALA A 70 0.74 2.63 -6.00
N LEU A 71 0.30 1.39 -5.95
CA LEU A 71 1.14 0.19 -6.03
C LEU A 71 0.63 -0.71 -7.16
N GLY A 72 1.55 -1.17 -8.01
CA GLY A 72 1.25 -2.20 -8.99
C GLY A 72 1.23 -3.58 -8.34
N VAL A 73 0.22 -4.39 -8.64
CA VAL A 73 0.09 -5.76 -8.13
C VAL A 73 -0.19 -6.74 -9.27
N ASP A 74 0.28 -7.97 -9.11
CA ASP A 74 0.16 -8.99 -10.17
C ASP A 74 -1.23 -9.62 -10.25
N ASP A 75 -1.90 -9.78 -9.12
CA ASP A 75 -3.27 -10.30 -9.04
C ASP A 75 -4.06 -9.51 -8.00
N ILE A 76 -4.74 -8.48 -8.46
CA ILE A 76 -5.44 -7.54 -7.58
C ILE A 76 -6.60 -8.19 -6.81
N TYR A 77 -7.28 -9.16 -7.42
CA TYR A 77 -8.38 -9.85 -6.75
C TYR A 77 -7.87 -10.71 -5.61
N ALA A 78 -6.82 -11.49 -5.84
CA ALA A 78 -6.18 -12.30 -4.80
C ALA A 78 -5.56 -11.42 -3.70
N THR A 79 -4.91 -10.33 -4.08
CA THR A 79 -4.32 -9.39 -3.12
C THR A 79 -5.37 -8.79 -2.20
N CYS A 80 -6.50 -8.34 -2.73
CA CYS A 80 -7.58 -7.78 -1.90
C CYS A 80 -8.21 -8.82 -0.98
N GLU A 81 -8.40 -10.05 -1.43
CA GLU A 81 -8.91 -11.13 -0.59
C GLU A 81 -7.95 -11.44 0.57
N GLU A 82 -6.66 -11.47 0.30
CA GLU A 82 -5.64 -11.70 1.33
C GLU A 82 -5.59 -10.56 2.35
N ILE A 83 -5.66 -9.31 1.88
CA ILE A 83 -5.71 -8.13 2.75
C ILE A 83 -6.91 -8.21 3.70
N LYS A 84 -8.09 -8.57 3.20
CA LYS A 84 -9.29 -8.76 4.02
C LYS A 84 -9.12 -9.87 5.05
N LYS A 85 -8.54 -11.02 4.65
CA LYS A 85 -8.28 -12.14 5.57
C LYS A 85 -7.36 -11.74 6.72
N LEU A 86 -6.40 -10.88 6.46
CA LEU A 86 -5.46 -10.39 7.46
C LEU A 86 -6.00 -9.19 8.26
N GLY A 87 -7.27 -8.84 8.07
CA GLY A 87 -7.94 -7.79 8.83
C GLY A 87 -7.76 -6.38 8.24
N GLY A 88 -7.24 -6.27 7.02
CA GLY A 88 -7.07 -4.99 6.34
C GLY A 88 -8.39 -4.44 5.80
N LYS A 89 -8.39 -3.15 5.49
CA LYS A 89 -9.58 -2.42 5.06
C LYS A 89 -9.52 -2.11 3.57
N VAL A 90 -10.35 -2.82 2.79
CA VAL A 90 -10.57 -2.54 1.37
C VAL A 90 -11.74 -1.57 1.27
N VAL A 91 -11.47 -0.34 0.82
CA VAL A 91 -12.49 0.74 0.76
C VAL A 91 -13.10 0.90 -0.62
N ARG A 92 -12.45 0.37 -1.64
CA ARG A 92 -13.02 0.22 -2.98
C ARG A 92 -12.61 -1.14 -3.51
N GLU A 93 -13.58 -2.01 -3.74
CA GLU A 93 -13.36 -3.37 -4.25
C GLU A 93 -12.71 -3.36 -5.64
N PRO A 94 -11.91 -4.41 -5.98
CA PRO A 94 -11.31 -4.49 -7.31
C PRO A 94 -12.35 -4.50 -8.42
N GLY A 95 -12.09 -3.71 -9.43
CA GLY A 95 -12.91 -3.63 -10.63
C GLY A 95 -12.36 -2.59 -11.58
N PRO A 96 -12.86 -2.55 -12.83
CA PRO A 96 -12.43 -1.57 -13.81
C PRO A 96 -12.65 -0.14 -13.31
N MET A 97 -11.69 0.74 -13.57
CA MET A 97 -11.87 2.16 -13.28
C MET A 97 -12.99 2.75 -14.17
N LYS A 98 -13.66 3.78 -13.64
CA LYS A 98 -14.69 4.49 -14.39
C LYS A 98 -14.07 5.07 -15.67
N HIS A 99 -14.73 4.84 -16.81
CA HIS A 99 -14.25 5.27 -18.13
C HIS A 99 -12.94 4.64 -18.59
N GLY A 100 -12.56 3.47 -18.06
CA GLY A 100 -11.38 2.74 -18.48
C GLY A 100 -11.48 1.25 -18.24
N SER A 101 -10.45 0.51 -18.65
CA SER A 101 -10.37 -0.94 -18.50
C SER A 101 -9.41 -1.41 -17.41
N THR A 102 -8.54 -0.53 -16.94
CA THR A 102 -7.58 -0.85 -15.88
C THR A 102 -8.32 -1.21 -14.60
N VAL A 103 -7.98 -2.36 -14.02
CA VAL A 103 -8.57 -2.81 -12.76
C VAL A 103 -7.81 -2.17 -11.61
N ILE A 104 -8.55 -1.51 -10.74
CA ILE A 104 -8.03 -0.82 -9.56
C ILE A 104 -8.80 -1.22 -8.31
N ALA A 105 -8.18 -0.97 -7.16
CA ALA A 105 -8.81 -1.07 -5.84
C ALA A 105 -8.20 -0.02 -4.94
N PHE A 106 -8.86 0.29 -3.84
CA PHE A 106 -8.31 1.16 -2.79
C PHE A 106 -8.34 0.44 -1.46
N VAL A 107 -7.23 0.51 -0.75
CA VAL A 107 -7.12 0.08 0.64
C VAL A 107 -6.75 1.29 1.50
N GLU A 108 -6.97 1.17 2.79
CA GLU A 108 -6.72 2.27 3.73
C GLU A 108 -5.79 1.80 4.82
N ASP A 109 -4.74 2.58 5.08
CA ASP A 109 -3.76 2.26 6.12
C ASP A 109 -4.29 2.64 7.53
N PRO A 110 -3.56 2.33 8.61
CA PRO A 110 -4.02 2.63 9.97
C PRO A 110 -4.28 4.11 10.27
N ASP A 111 -3.64 5.01 9.53
CA ASP A 111 -3.81 6.46 9.70
C ASP A 111 -4.90 7.06 8.80
N GLY A 112 -5.48 6.25 7.92
CA GLY A 112 -6.48 6.69 6.96
C GLY A 112 -5.91 7.09 5.60
N TYR A 113 -4.61 6.90 5.35
CA TYR A 113 -4.03 7.13 4.04
C TYR A 113 -4.53 6.08 3.05
N LYS A 114 -5.05 6.54 1.92
CA LYS A 114 -5.50 5.65 0.86
C LYS A 114 -4.31 5.19 0.02
N VAL A 115 -4.33 3.90 -0.30
CA VAL A 115 -3.37 3.27 -1.22
C VAL A 115 -4.18 2.66 -2.36
N GLU A 116 -3.91 3.12 -3.58
CA GLU A 116 -4.48 2.54 -4.78
C GLU A 116 -3.69 1.29 -5.16
N LEU A 117 -4.39 0.20 -5.42
CA LEU A 117 -3.81 -0.99 -6.03
C LEU A 117 -4.17 -0.98 -7.51
N ILE A 118 -3.19 -1.22 -8.36
CA ILE A 118 -3.36 -1.21 -9.81
C ILE A 118 -2.92 -2.56 -10.35
N GLN A 119 -3.80 -3.25 -11.08
CA GLN A 119 -3.45 -4.47 -11.78
C GLN A 119 -2.41 -4.18 -12.84
N ILE A 120 -1.27 -4.87 -12.78
CA ILE A 120 -0.19 -4.75 -13.76
C ILE A 120 0.00 -6.08 -14.52
N GLY A 121 0.67 -6.00 -15.67
CA GLY A 121 0.95 -7.19 -16.49
C GLY A 121 -0.29 -7.76 -17.16
N THR A 122 -0.28 -9.07 -17.34
CA THR A 122 -1.28 -9.81 -18.13
C THR A 122 -2.52 -10.22 -17.35
N GLN A 123 -2.63 -9.86 -16.07
CA GLN A 123 -3.69 -10.24 -15.15
C GLN A 123 -4.76 -9.14 -15.03
N GLY A 124 -5.05 -8.41 -16.11
CA GLY A 124 -5.87 -7.19 -16.07
C GLY A 124 -7.26 -7.34 -15.49
N THR A 125 -7.99 -8.41 -15.85
CA THR A 125 -9.29 -8.78 -15.28
C THR A 125 -9.38 -10.30 -15.20
N LYS A 126 -10.32 -10.82 -14.41
CA LYS A 126 -10.59 -12.27 -14.43
C LYS A 126 -10.93 -12.76 -15.83
N ALA A 127 -11.64 -11.96 -16.60
CA ALA A 127 -12.00 -12.28 -17.98
C ALA A 127 -10.79 -12.28 -18.92
N GLU A 128 -9.90 -11.29 -18.77
CA GLU A 128 -8.66 -11.20 -19.55
C GLU A 128 -7.71 -12.34 -19.22
N SER A 129 -7.57 -12.69 -17.95
CA SER A 129 -6.78 -13.84 -17.52
C SER A 129 -7.31 -15.14 -18.12
N GLN A 130 -8.63 -15.33 -18.14
CA GLN A 130 -9.24 -16.51 -18.76
C GLN A 130 -9.05 -16.52 -20.26
N ALA A 131 -9.18 -15.37 -20.94
CA ALA A 131 -8.95 -15.26 -22.38
C ALA A 131 -7.51 -15.60 -22.75
N GLN A 132 -6.53 -15.17 -21.94
CA GLN A 132 -5.12 -15.51 -22.15
C GLN A 132 -4.83 -16.99 -21.95
N LEU A 133 -5.45 -17.62 -20.94
CA LEU A 133 -5.32 -19.07 -20.73
C LEU A 133 -5.89 -19.87 -21.89
N VAL A 134 -6.93 -19.39 -22.54
CA VAL A 134 -7.55 -20.06 -23.71
C VAL A 134 -6.69 -19.90 -24.97
N ASN A 135 -5.92 -18.78 -25.06
CA ASN A 135 -5.07 -18.49 -26.22
C ASN A 135 -3.64 -19.02 -26.11
N GLN A 136 -3.30 -19.62 -24.99
CA GLN A 136 -2.03 -20.29 -24.75
C GLN A 136 -2.15 -21.80 -24.89
#